data_cb9383eaccd69bce086b05f89d58986e
#
_entry.id   cb9383eaccd69bce086b05f89d58986e
#
_cell.length_a   1.000
_cell.length_b   1.000
_cell.length_c   1.000
_cell.angle_alpha   90.00
_cell.angle_beta   90.00
_cell.angle_gamma   90.00
#
_symmetry.space_group_name_H-M   'P 1'
#
loop_
_entity.id
_entity.type
_entity.pdbx_description
1 polymer ?
#
loop_
_entity_poly.entity_id
_entity_poly.type
_entity_poly.pdbx_seq_one_letter_code
_entity_poly.pdbx_strand_id
1 'polypeptide(L)'
;MRTGTSFARDWQLIKVARSLREHDVAGSLLRRLLKDAPPGLTERVAAIAERLGEEDGTALLSHAEERFDPPTLMEGLLLTWGVPSESTETAEGGILLTIDCTAAAVRDTFADARVAGPYLAGYARALQPDAVFERGGHGRVMIRFPPREK
;
A
#
# COMPACT_ATOMS: atom_id res chain seq x y z
N MET A 1 12.37 -43.04 13.92
CA MET A 1 11.66 -42.36 15.06
C MET A 1 12.47 -41.17 15.52
N ARG A 2 11.96 -39.92 15.41
CA ARG A 2 12.64 -38.78 15.97
C ARG A 2 12.39 -38.77 17.49
N THR A 3 13.44 -38.68 18.27
CA THR A 3 13.37 -38.62 19.72
C THR A 3 12.81 -37.27 20.18
N GLY A 4 12.12 -37.20 21.33
CA GLY A 4 11.45 -35.98 21.82
C GLY A 4 12.37 -34.73 21.95
N THR A 5 13.68 -34.94 22.12
CA THR A 5 14.70 -33.88 22.10
C THR A 5 14.88 -33.23 20.73
N SER A 6 14.68 -33.99 19.64
CA SER A 6 14.72 -33.48 18.28
C SER A 6 13.51 -32.57 17.98
N PHE A 7 12.32 -32.93 18.48
CA PHE A 7 11.10 -32.13 18.27
C PHE A 7 11.17 -30.77 18.97
N ALA A 8 11.64 -30.73 20.22
CA ALA A 8 11.77 -29.47 20.97
C ALA A 8 12.79 -28.52 20.29
N ARG A 9 13.89 -29.06 19.78
CA ARG A 9 14.89 -28.30 19.01
C ARG A 9 14.33 -27.80 17.69
N ASP A 10 13.62 -28.63 16.96
CA ASP A 10 13.00 -28.25 15.69
C ASP A 10 11.94 -27.16 15.90
N TRP A 11 11.18 -27.23 17.02
CA TRP A 11 10.21 -26.21 17.39
C TRP A 11 10.85 -24.85 17.73
N GLN A 12 11.98 -24.86 18.44
CA GLN A 12 12.75 -23.65 18.72
C GLN A 12 13.29 -23.03 17.42
N LEU A 13 13.82 -23.83 16.52
CA LEU A 13 14.27 -23.38 15.21
C LEU A 13 13.14 -22.79 14.37
N ILE A 14 11.93 -23.37 14.41
CA ILE A 14 10.74 -22.82 13.74
C ILE A 14 10.36 -21.47 14.34
N LYS A 15 10.40 -21.30 15.66
CA LYS A 15 10.12 -20.00 16.31
C LYS A 15 11.14 -18.95 15.89
N VAL A 16 12.43 -19.27 15.92
CA VAL A 16 13.49 -18.38 15.45
C VAL A 16 13.33 -18.06 13.97
N ALA A 17 13.07 -19.06 13.15
CA ALA A 17 12.85 -18.85 11.71
C ALA A 17 11.61 -17.98 11.43
N ARG A 18 10.55 -18.10 12.23
CA ARG A 18 9.36 -17.21 12.12
C ARG A 18 9.71 -15.77 12.49
N SER A 19 10.44 -15.55 13.58
CA SER A 19 10.86 -14.19 13.96
C SER A 19 11.80 -13.56 12.91
N LEU A 20 12.61 -14.36 12.22
CA LEU A 20 13.43 -13.90 11.10
C LEU A 20 12.62 -13.68 9.81
N ARG A 21 11.51 -14.41 9.61
CA ARG A 21 10.60 -14.20 8.47
C ARG A 21 9.78 -12.92 8.59
N GLU A 22 9.58 -12.41 9.79
CA GLU A 22 9.01 -11.08 10.01
C GLU A 22 9.98 -9.96 9.59
N HIS A 23 11.25 -10.28 9.31
CA HIS A 23 12.19 -9.36 8.70
C HIS A 23 11.96 -9.32 7.18
N ASP A 24 11.31 -8.27 6.74
CA ASP A 24 11.23 -7.91 5.33
C ASP A 24 12.60 -7.43 4.84
N VAL A 25 13.40 -8.35 4.32
CA VAL A 25 14.75 -8.07 3.81
C VAL A 25 14.69 -7.09 2.64
N ALA A 26 13.74 -7.27 1.73
CA ALA A 26 13.57 -6.41 0.56
C ALA A 26 13.16 -5.00 0.97
N GLY A 27 12.19 -4.87 1.86
CA GLY A 27 11.78 -3.57 2.38
C GLY A 27 12.86 -2.89 3.22
N SER A 28 13.63 -3.66 4.01
CA SER A 28 14.77 -3.12 4.76
C SER A 28 15.87 -2.62 3.84
N LEU A 29 16.15 -3.34 2.75
CA LEU A 29 17.09 -2.94 1.72
C LEU A 29 16.62 -1.65 1.02
N LEU A 30 15.36 -1.60 0.64
CA LEU A 30 14.76 -0.45 -0.01
C LEU A 30 14.80 0.80 0.89
N ARG A 31 14.45 0.66 2.18
CA ARG A 31 14.56 1.76 3.15
C ARG A 31 15.97 2.29 3.28
N ARG A 32 16.96 1.41 3.36
CA ARG A 32 18.38 1.81 3.41
C ARG A 32 18.83 2.47 2.12
N LEU A 33 18.43 1.94 0.97
CA LEU A 33 18.73 2.52 -0.33
C LEU A 33 18.17 3.94 -0.46
N LEU A 34 16.94 4.16 0.02
CA LEU A 34 16.27 5.46 -0.07
C LEU A 34 16.72 6.46 0.99
N LYS A 35 17.35 6.02 2.09
CA LYS A 35 17.77 6.90 3.19
C LYS A 35 18.74 7.98 2.73
N ASP A 36 19.72 7.60 1.91
CA ASP A 36 20.79 8.48 1.42
C ASP A 36 20.76 8.56 -0.12
N ALA A 37 19.59 8.30 -0.72
CA ALA A 37 19.46 8.25 -2.16
C ALA A 37 19.60 9.65 -2.80
N PRO A 38 20.30 9.77 -3.92
CA PRO A 38 20.24 10.98 -4.72
C PRO A 38 18.83 11.20 -5.27
N PRO A 39 18.40 12.47 -5.54
CA PRO A 39 17.04 12.79 -5.99
C PRO A 39 16.57 11.96 -7.19
N GLY A 40 17.43 11.74 -8.18
CA GLY A 40 17.09 10.97 -9.37
C GLY A 40 16.73 9.50 -9.09
N LEU A 41 17.34 8.87 -8.08
CA LEU A 41 16.98 7.50 -7.69
C LEU A 41 15.60 7.47 -7.00
N THR A 42 15.32 8.43 -6.11
CA THR A 42 14.04 8.54 -5.44
C THR A 42 12.90 8.74 -6.44
N GLU A 43 13.09 9.61 -7.44
CA GLU A 43 12.12 9.83 -8.51
C GLU A 43 11.88 8.58 -9.34
N ARG A 44 12.94 7.83 -9.66
CA ARG A 44 12.82 6.57 -10.41
C ARG A 44 12.05 5.50 -9.62
N VAL A 45 12.33 5.37 -8.33
CA VAL A 45 11.58 4.44 -7.45
C VAL A 45 10.12 4.84 -7.37
N ALA A 46 9.81 6.14 -7.24
CA ALA A 46 8.45 6.64 -7.23
C ALA A 46 7.71 6.33 -8.55
N ALA A 47 8.36 6.52 -9.69
CA ALA A 47 7.77 6.21 -11.00
C ALA A 47 7.50 4.70 -11.18
N ILE A 48 8.38 3.84 -10.69
CA ILE A 48 8.17 2.38 -10.70
C ILE A 48 7.01 2.01 -9.77
N ALA A 49 6.95 2.59 -8.58
CA ALA A 49 5.86 2.33 -7.62
C ALA A 49 4.50 2.75 -8.19
N GLU A 50 4.43 3.90 -8.84
CA GLU A 50 3.21 4.39 -9.49
C GLU A 50 2.73 3.44 -10.60
N ARG A 51 3.63 3.00 -11.47
CA ARG A 51 3.30 2.03 -12.53
C ARG A 51 2.83 0.70 -11.94
N LEU A 52 3.49 0.21 -10.89
CA LEU A 52 3.06 -1.01 -10.20
C LEU A 52 1.66 -0.85 -9.62
N GLY A 53 1.34 0.31 -9.04
CA GLY A 53 -0.01 0.61 -8.58
C GLY A 53 -1.04 0.59 -9.71
N GLU A 54 -0.72 1.15 -10.87
CA GLU A 54 -1.59 1.11 -12.06
C GLU A 54 -1.83 -0.33 -12.55
N GLU A 55 -0.79 -1.15 -12.60
CA GLU A 55 -0.88 -2.56 -13.00
C GLU A 55 -1.78 -3.35 -12.03
N ASP A 56 -1.57 -3.18 -10.72
CA ASP A 56 -2.34 -3.86 -9.68
C ASP A 56 -3.80 -3.39 -9.66
N GLY A 57 -4.04 -2.08 -9.81
CA GLY A 57 -5.39 -1.52 -9.89
C GLY A 57 -6.16 -2.02 -11.13
N THR A 58 -5.49 -2.10 -12.27
CA THR A 58 -6.05 -2.67 -13.51
C THR A 58 -6.36 -4.15 -13.34
N ALA A 59 -5.47 -4.91 -12.70
CA ALA A 59 -5.70 -6.32 -12.41
C ALA A 59 -6.91 -6.51 -11.47
N LEU A 60 -7.05 -5.66 -10.44
CA LEU A 60 -8.21 -5.71 -9.55
C LEU A 60 -9.51 -5.45 -10.33
N LEU A 61 -9.56 -4.42 -11.17
CA LEU A 61 -10.75 -4.14 -11.98
C LEU A 61 -11.15 -5.30 -12.88
N SER A 62 -10.19 -6.03 -13.42
CA SER A 62 -10.47 -7.20 -14.27
C SER A 62 -11.13 -8.35 -13.52
N HIS A 63 -11.00 -8.40 -12.20
CA HIS A 63 -11.58 -9.43 -11.33
C HIS A 63 -12.75 -8.92 -10.47
N ALA A 64 -12.89 -7.59 -10.34
CA ALA A 64 -13.97 -7.00 -9.56
C ALA A 64 -15.31 -7.15 -10.32
N GLU A 65 -16.34 -7.51 -9.57
CA GLU A 65 -17.69 -7.44 -10.10
C GLU A 65 -18.11 -5.96 -10.23
N GLU A 66 -18.92 -5.61 -11.20
CA GLU A 66 -19.42 -4.25 -11.46
C GLU A 66 -20.16 -3.59 -10.27
N ARG A 67 -20.40 -4.36 -9.20
CA ARG A 67 -21.08 -3.91 -7.99
C ARG A 67 -20.28 -2.95 -7.10
N PHE A 68 -18.96 -2.93 -7.25
CA PHE A 68 -18.11 -2.12 -6.39
C PHE A 68 -17.65 -0.87 -7.12
N ASP A 69 -17.85 0.27 -6.49
CA ASP A 69 -17.30 1.53 -6.94
C ASP A 69 -15.79 1.66 -6.62
N PRO A 70 -15.05 2.52 -7.31
CA PRO A 70 -13.63 2.71 -7.11
C PRO A 70 -13.22 3.05 -5.68
N PRO A 71 -13.89 3.98 -4.96
CA PRO A 71 -13.57 4.24 -3.56
C PRO A 71 -13.70 3.00 -2.68
N THR A 72 -14.77 2.23 -2.82
CA THR A 72 -15.00 0.99 -2.07
C THR A 72 -13.91 -0.05 -2.33
N LEU A 73 -13.48 -0.21 -3.59
CA LEU A 73 -12.37 -1.10 -3.93
C LEU A 73 -11.06 -0.65 -3.27
N MET A 74 -10.79 0.65 -3.26
CA MET A 74 -9.61 1.22 -2.61
C MET A 74 -9.64 1.03 -1.10
N GLU A 75 -10.77 1.29 -0.46
CA GLU A 75 -10.96 1.04 0.98
C GLU A 75 -10.75 -0.43 1.35
N GLY A 76 -11.30 -1.34 0.55
CA GLY A 76 -11.12 -2.78 0.74
C GLY A 76 -9.66 -3.21 0.67
N LEU A 77 -8.88 -2.65 -0.25
CA LEU A 77 -7.45 -2.89 -0.36
C LEU A 77 -6.70 -2.38 0.89
N LEU A 78 -6.95 -1.14 1.30
CA LEU A 78 -6.33 -0.55 2.48
C LEU A 78 -6.68 -1.33 3.75
N LEU A 79 -7.92 -1.78 3.88
CA LEU A 79 -8.37 -2.61 4.99
C LEU A 79 -7.62 -3.96 5.02
N THR A 80 -7.42 -4.59 3.86
CA THR A 80 -6.68 -5.85 3.74
C THR A 80 -5.24 -5.70 4.22
N TRP A 81 -4.63 -4.56 3.99
CA TRP A 81 -3.27 -4.25 4.46
C TRP A 81 -3.21 -3.68 5.89
N GLY A 82 -4.37 -3.45 6.53
CA GLY A 82 -4.45 -2.84 7.85
C GLY A 82 -4.01 -1.36 7.84
N VAL A 83 -4.07 -0.70 6.70
CA VAL A 83 -3.71 0.72 6.54
C VAL A 83 -4.90 1.58 6.97
N PRO A 84 -4.74 2.46 7.99
CA PRO A 84 -5.81 3.33 8.43
C PRO A 84 -6.23 4.31 7.34
N SER A 85 -7.52 4.39 7.07
CA SER A 85 -8.10 5.33 6.13
C SER A 85 -9.47 5.82 6.61
N GLU A 86 -9.83 7.03 6.22
CA GLU A 86 -11.12 7.64 6.47
C GLU A 86 -11.72 8.11 5.16
N SER A 87 -12.98 7.78 4.90
CA SER A 87 -13.73 8.27 3.74
C SER A 87 -14.74 9.33 4.15
N THR A 88 -14.86 10.37 3.34
CA THR A 88 -15.81 11.47 3.53
C THR A 88 -16.45 11.81 2.21
N GLU A 89 -17.76 12.00 2.19
CA GLU A 89 -18.47 12.51 1.03
C GLU A 89 -18.14 13.99 0.82
N THR A 90 -17.82 14.38 -0.40
CA THR A 90 -17.58 15.78 -0.75
C THR A 90 -18.88 16.49 -1.08
N ALA A 91 -18.90 17.82 -0.99
CA ALA A 91 -20.07 18.63 -1.33
C ALA A 91 -20.56 18.44 -2.78
N GLU A 92 -19.67 17.96 -3.65
CA GLU A 92 -19.93 17.70 -5.07
C GLU A 92 -20.44 16.28 -5.33
N GLY A 93 -20.63 15.47 -4.27
CA GLY A 93 -21.08 14.08 -4.36
C GLY A 93 -19.99 13.07 -4.70
N GLY A 94 -18.72 13.47 -4.65
CA GLY A 94 -17.57 12.56 -4.73
C GLY A 94 -17.15 12.03 -3.37
N ILE A 95 -16.11 11.20 -3.34
CA ILE A 95 -15.53 10.66 -2.12
C ILE A 95 -14.09 11.16 -1.95
N LEU A 96 -13.77 11.67 -0.77
CA LEU A 96 -12.42 11.99 -0.34
C LEU A 96 -11.94 10.89 0.61
N LEU A 97 -10.90 10.19 0.22
CA LEU A 97 -10.24 9.17 1.03
C LEU A 97 -8.96 9.74 1.62
N THR A 98 -8.87 9.78 2.93
CA THR A 98 -7.68 10.22 3.66
C THR A 98 -6.94 9.02 4.23
N ILE A 99 -5.65 8.89 3.94
CA ILE A 99 -4.81 7.75 4.31
C ILE A 99 -3.66 8.24 5.19
N ASP A 100 -3.46 7.61 6.33
CA ASP A 100 -2.33 7.89 7.21
C ASP A 100 -1.11 7.07 6.77
N CYS A 101 -0.21 7.70 6.02
CA CYS A 101 1.03 7.07 5.57
C CYS A 101 2.13 6.98 6.65
N THR A 102 1.89 7.48 7.87
CA THR A 102 2.82 7.31 9.00
C THR A 102 2.56 6.04 9.79
N ALA A 103 1.42 5.38 9.57
CA ALA A 103 1.06 4.14 10.24
C ALA A 103 2.08 3.03 10.01
N ALA A 104 2.29 2.18 11.01
CA ALA A 104 3.21 1.05 10.92
C ALA A 104 2.88 0.12 9.74
N ALA A 105 1.59 -0.13 9.49
CA ALA A 105 1.11 -0.96 8.37
C ALA A 105 1.60 -0.46 7.00
N VAL A 106 1.73 0.86 6.81
CA VAL A 106 2.27 1.43 5.56
C VAL A 106 3.75 1.07 5.38
N ARG A 107 4.53 1.12 6.46
CA ARG A 107 5.94 0.69 6.41
C ARG A 107 6.09 -0.80 6.20
N ASP A 108 5.20 -1.59 6.78
CA ASP A 108 5.21 -3.04 6.64
C ASP A 108 4.83 -3.47 5.21
N THR A 109 3.91 -2.75 4.57
CA THR A 109 3.43 -3.05 3.22
C THR A 109 4.33 -2.46 2.12
N PHE A 110 4.75 -1.19 2.28
CA PHE A 110 5.42 -0.43 1.23
C PHE A 110 6.89 -0.11 1.52
N ALA A 111 7.39 -0.50 2.67
CA ALA A 111 8.72 -0.20 3.18
C ALA A 111 8.97 1.29 3.47
N ASP A 112 8.47 2.21 2.65
CA ASP A 112 8.71 3.65 2.77
C ASP A 112 7.50 4.45 2.25
N ALA A 113 7.21 5.58 2.89
CA ALA A 113 6.13 6.48 2.46
C ALA A 113 6.34 7.06 1.05
N ARG A 114 7.60 7.18 0.60
CA ARG A 114 7.96 7.60 -0.76
C ARG A 114 7.57 6.58 -1.83
N VAL A 115 7.34 5.33 -1.44
CA VAL A 115 6.82 4.27 -2.29
C VAL A 115 5.30 4.21 -2.20
N ALA A 116 4.75 4.31 -0.98
CA ALA A 116 3.32 4.21 -0.73
C ALA A 116 2.52 5.26 -1.50
N GLY A 117 2.90 6.53 -1.42
CA GLY A 117 2.19 7.61 -2.08
C GLY A 117 2.04 7.42 -3.60
N PRO A 118 3.15 7.28 -4.35
CA PRO A 118 3.10 7.01 -5.79
C PRO A 118 2.32 5.75 -6.15
N TYR A 119 2.51 4.64 -5.41
CA TYR A 119 1.77 3.41 -5.64
C TYR A 119 0.26 3.62 -5.50
N LEU A 120 -0.19 4.25 -4.41
CA LEU A 120 -1.60 4.54 -4.17
C LEU A 120 -2.18 5.49 -5.22
N ALA A 121 -1.40 6.45 -5.70
CA ALA A 121 -1.80 7.34 -6.78
C ALA A 121 -2.04 6.58 -8.10
N GLY A 122 -1.11 5.71 -8.49
CA GLY A 122 -1.25 4.87 -9.67
C GLY A 122 -2.45 3.93 -9.56
N TYR A 123 -2.61 3.29 -8.41
CA TYR A 123 -3.71 2.40 -8.13
C TYR A 123 -5.08 3.11 -8.23
N ALA A 124 -5.22 4.28 -7.61
CA ALA A 124 -6.45 5.07 -7.65
C ALA A 124 -6.81 5.49 -9.08
N ARG A 125 -5.82 5.93 -9.89
CA ARG A 125 -6.05 6.31 -11.29
C ARG A 125 -6.42 5.13 -12.18
N ALA A 126 -5.91 3.94 -11.90
CA ALA A 126 -6.35 2.74 -12.59
C ALA A 126 -7.81 2.41 -12.28
N LEU A 127 -8.26 2.61 -11.02
CA LEU A 127 -9.66 2.42 -10.64
C LEU A 127 -10.60 3.48 -11.24
N GLN A 128 -10.15 4.73 -11.24
CA GLN A 128 -10.90 5.87 -11.79
C GLN A 128 -9.90 6.90 -12.35
N PRO A 129 -9.85 7.08 -13.69
CA PRO A 129 -8.81 7.90 -14.34
C PRO A 129 -8.76 9.36 -13.93
N ASP A 130 -9.89 9.92 -13.51
CA ASP A 130 -10.03 11.30 -13.01
C ASP A 130 -9.84 11.43 -11.50
N ALA A 131 -9.43 10.36 -10.81
CA ALA A 131 -9.06 10.43 -9.40
C ALA A 131 -7.86 11.37 -9.20
N VAL A 132 -7.97 12.25 -8.21
CA VAL A 132 -6.93 13.24 -7.88
C VAL A 132 -6.22 12.85 -6.60
N PHE A 133 -4.90 12.78 -6.70
CA PHE A 133 -4.03 12.47 -5.57
C PHE A 133 -3.39 13.76 -5.05
N GLU A 134 -3.49 13.99 -3.74
CA GLU A 134 -2.91 15.13 -3.04
C GLU A 134 -2.11 14.68 -1.82
N ARG A 135 -1.00 15.33 -1.57
CA ARG A 135 -0.24 15.13 -0.33
C ARG A 135 -0.76 16.10 0.72
N GLY A 136 -1.28 15.56 1.81
CA GLY A 136 -1.65 16.34 3.00
C GLY A 136 -0.46 16.59 3.92
N GLY A 137 -0.64 17.44 4.92
CA GLY A 137 0.32 17.64 6.00
C GLY A 137 0.45 16.39 6.88
N HIS A 138 1.56 16.28 7.61
CA HIS A 138 1.81 15.22 8.60
C HIS A 138 1.80 13.78 8.03
N GLY A 139 2.29 13.58 6.81
CA GLY A 139 2.38 12.25 6.20
C GLY A 139 1.04 11.66 5.78
N ARG A 140 -0.01 12.46 5.67
CA ARG A 140 -1.29 12.06 5.13
C ARG A 140 -1.30 12.17 3.61
N VAL A 141 -2.02 11.27 3.00
CA VAL A 141 -2.32 11.27 1.57
C VAL A 141 -3.82 11.35 1.40
N MET A 142 -4.26 12.19 0.48
CA MET A 142 -5.67 12.33 0.14
C MET A 142 -5.89 11.90 -1.30
N ILE A 143 -6.90 11.08 -1.52
CA ILE A 143 -7.34 10.67 -2.85
C ILE A 143 -8.80 11.10 -3.00
N ARG A 144 -9.04 11.96 -3.98
CA ARG A 144 -10.38 12.41 -4.31
C ARG A 144 -10.88 11.62 -5.51
N PHE A 145 -12.00 10.94 -5.33
CA PHE A 145 -12.76 10.31 -6.40
C PHE A 145 -13.93 11.22 -6.74
N PRO A 146 -13.93 11.90 -7.89
CA PRO A 146 -15.08 12.70 -8.31
C PRO A 146 -16.32 11.82 -8.55
N PRO A 147 -17.52 12.40 -8.50
CA PRO A 147 -18.74 11.67 -8.76
C PRO A 147 -18.70 11.11 -10.19
N ARG A 148 -19.13 9.86 -10.36
CA ARG A 148 -19.29 9.29 -11.69
C ARG A 148 -20.51 9.94 -12.37
N GLU A 149 -20.30 10.50 -13.53
CA GLU A 149 -21.41 10.88 -14.41
C GLU A 149 -22.23 9.62 -14.74
N LYS A 150 -23.54 9.69 -14.47
CA LYS A 150 -24.48 8.59 -14.73
C LYS A 150 -24.78 8.47 -16.21
#